data_a3ec533424bedfa32db82c1eeaf6887f
#
_entry.id   a3ec533424bedfa32db82c1eeaf6887f
#
_cell.length_a   1.000
_cell.length_b   1.000
_cell.length_c   1.000
_cell.angle_alpha   90.00
_cell.angle_beta   90.00
_cell.angle_gamma   90.00
#
_symmetry.space_group_name_H-M   'P 1'
#
loop_
_entity.id
_entity.type
_entity.pdbx_description
1 polymer ?
#
loop_
_entity_poly.entity_id
_entity_poly.type
_entity_poly.pdbx_seq_one_letter_code
_entity_poly.pdbx_strand_id
1 'polypeptide(L)'
;MSQSPNSVDVSEKKSLKYKQGWRALNRLLHQDKSFSGRERNCAFINCKGQGFADNSSISGFDFPDDARALITTDWDFDGDLDVWVSCRNAPRIRLLENRSMKKADWLGIKLEGDGVSVNKDAIGTEVHVMTDLSSKPIIRTVYAGDGFLSQSGTYLHFGLGSIGKLNKVLVVWPDGKRSEVKEIKKSGFYRIKYGDDIAYPVQSPKLDPTTKSNQNIPPEEEEARIVLPSKLPLPAIKELPKIKKPMLINLWSALCQPCLEELEEWSKNIKEIKESDLHVHLFNVDEKYSMPSEYPFSHSSISTEGIRALDLFQKGVLDRWTDLPVPSSFLIDEFGEVAVIYKGKVSIDQILSDLKLLDVNAEQRRALALPFEGLFISPLPKPDPRLISSRFLDADQPKEALAYLQNFNNRYPNDPDVMRMIMIIKGGLGMPIDEASKMLATANAYRDSGDTRRAIEGYKKTLSRFPKTLKAAYNLAYILAADKDSTVRKPQEARALAKRLCLMTNNKNPYYLDLLSIAEASCGNFDIAVSIVSDAIKLYENDIELKSAELRLELYKSKKSFTQ
;
A
#
# COMPACT_ATOMS: atom_id res chain seq x y z
N MET A 1 -13.83 -22.10 -3.85
CA MET A 1 -13.25 -20.92 -4.53
C MET A 1 -14.32 -20.36 -5.45
N SER A 2 -14.80 -19.13 -5.23
CA SER A 2 -15.74 -18.52 -6.15
C SER A 2 -14.95 -17.98 -7.34
N GLN A 3 -15.20 -18.51 -8.52
CA GLN A 3 -14.67 -17.95 -9.75
C GLN A 3 -15.44 -16.65 -10.04
N SER A 4 -14.72 -15.54 -10.17
CA SER A 4 -15.31 -14.32 -10.68
C SER A 4 -15.83 -14.58 -12.10
N PRO A 5 -17.07 -14.23 -12.42
CA PRO A 5 -17.60 -14.44 -13.76
C PRO A 5 -16.82 -13.53 -14.74
N ASN A 6 -15.97 -14.16 -15.56
CA ASN A 6 -15.25 -13.50 -16.65
C ASN A 6 -16.07 -13.45 -17.95
N SER A 7 -17.36 -13.82 -17.92
CA SER A 7 -18.16 -13.85 -19.13
C SER A 7 -18.95 -12.56 -19.34
N VAL A 8 -18.94 -12.12 -20.58
CA VAL A 8 -19.62 -10.92 -21.10
C VAL A 8 -21.17 -11.00 -20.99
N ASP A 9 -21.72 -12.16 -20.62
CA ASP A 9 -23.16 -12.44 -20.62
C ASP A 9 -23.88 -12.31 -19.27
N VAL A 10 -23.24 -11.75 -18.26
CA VAL A 10 -23.94 -11.47 -16.99
C VAL A 10 -24.73 -10.19 -17.14
N SER A 11 -26.07 -10.26 -17.15
CA SER A 11 -26.93 -9.07 -17.17
C SER A 11 -26.45 -8.07 -16.13
N GLU A 12 -26.46 -6.76 -16.45
CA GLU A 12 -26.00 -5.69 -15.55
C GLU A 12 -26.59 -5.81 -14.13
N LYS A 13 -27.82 -6.28 -14.03
CA LYS A 13 -28.54 -6.50 -12.77
C LYS A 13 -27.91 -7.62 -11.91
N LYS A 14 -27.42 -8.71 -12.54
CA LYS A 14 -26.70 -9.80 -11.83
C LYS A 14 -25.31 -9.37 -11.42
N SER A 15 -24.62 -8.60 -12.27
CA SER A 15 -23.32 -8.02 -11.96
C SER A 15 -23.42 -7.03 -10.78
N LEU A 16 -24.46 -6.22 -10.73
CA LEU A 16 -24.71 -5.28 -9.64
C LEU A 16 -24.96 -6.00 -8.31
N LYS A 17 -25.82 -7.03 -8.30
CA LYS A 17 -26.06 -7.87 -7.10
C LYS A 17 -24.79 -8.56 -6.61
N TYR A 18 -23.97 -9.08 -7.52
CA TYR A 18 -22.68 -9.70 -7.17
C TYR A 18 -21.74 -8.70 -6.52
N LYS A 19 -21.58 -7.52 -7.11
CA LYS A 19 -20.76 -6.43 -6.54
C LYS A 19 -21.28 -5.96 -5.18
N GLN A 20 -22.60 -5.87 -5.01
CA GLN A 20 -23.23 -5.54 -3.72
C GLN A 20 -22.96 -6.63 -2.67
N GLY A 21 -23.08 -7.91 -3.06
CA GLY A 21 -22.74 -9.03 -2.18
C GLY A 21 -21.29 -9.00 -1.71
N TRP A 22 -20.35 -8.72 -2.62
CA TRP A 22 -18.93 -8.57 -2.27
C TRP A 22 -18.67 -7.38 -1.35
N ARG A 23 -19.34 -6.23 -1.60
CA ARG A 23 -19.22 -5.07 -0.70
C ARG A 23 -19.75 -5.38 0.70
N ALA A 24 -20.90 -6.03 0.80
CA ALA A 24 -21.46 -6.45 2.09
C ALA A 24 -20.54 -7.42 2.82
N LEU A 25 -19.94 -8.37 2.10
CA LEU A 25 -18.99 -9.32 2.65
C LEU A 25 -17.71 -8.64 3.14
N ASN A 26 -17.12 -7.76 2.32
CA ASN A 26 -15.95 -6.97 2.72
C ASN A 26 -16.25 -6.10 3.95
N ARG A 27 -17.44 -5.51 4.02
CA ARG A 27 -17.87 -4.74 5.19
C ARG A 27 -17.86 -5.58 6.47
N LEU A 28 -18.35 -6.83 6.42
CA LEU A 28 -18.28 -7.74 7.57
C LEU A 28 -16.85 -8.03 7.99
N LEU A 29 -15.93 -8.24 7.03
CA LEU A 29 -14.52 -8.45 7.33
C LEU A 29 -13.85 -7.24 7.98
N HIS A 30 -14.23 -6.03 7.57
CA HIS A 30 -13.73 -4.80 8.17
C HIS A 30 -14.36 -4.48 9.54
N GLN A 31 -15.42 -5.18 9.91
CA GLN A 31 -16.06 -5.11 11.22
C GLN A 31 -15.59 -6.24 12.15
N ASP A 32 -14.36 -6.69 12.02
CA ASP A 32 -13.74 -7.78 12.79
C ASP A 32 -14.49 -9.13 12.71
N LYS A 33 -15.36 -9.28 11.69
CA LYS A 33 -15.96 -10.57 11.39
C LYS A 33 -14.98 -11.42 10.58
N SER A 34 -14.79 -12.65 11.00
CA SER A 34 -13.94 -13.63 10.33
C SER A 34 -14.82 -14.66 9.59
N PHE A 35 -14.29 -15.20 8.46
CA PHE A 35 -14.92 -16.36 7.82
C PHE A 35 -14.71 -17.65 8.61
N SER A 36 -13.71 -17.68 9.47
CA SER A 36 -13.47 -18.77 10.38
C SER A 36 -13.82 -18.33 11.81
N GLY A 37 -14.16 -19.29 12.65
CA GLY A 37 -14.62 -19.05 14.00
C GLY A 37 -13.51 -18.78 15.00
N ARG A 38 -12.38 -18.18 14.60
CA ARG A 38 -11.16 -18.04 15.41
C ARG A 38 -10.60 -19.41 15.78
N GLU A 39 -10.45 -20.26 14.76
CA GLU A 39 -9.90 -21.60 14.92
C GLU A 39 -8.49 -21.51 15.51
N ARG A 40 -8.27 -22.34 16.51
CA ARG A 40 -6.98 -22.43 17.19
C ARG A 40 -6.02 -23.27 16.38
N ASN A 41 -4.75 -22.94 16.42
CA ASN A 41 -3.72 -23.75 15.78
C ASN A 41 -3.53 -25.06 16.56
N CYS A 42 -3.26 -26.12 15.85
CA CYS A 42 -3.03 -27.43 16.42
C CYS A 42 -1.60 -27.92 16.17
N ALA A 43 -1.02 -28.58 17.16
CA ALA A 43 0.26 -29.24 17.06
C ALA A 43 0.16 -30.70 17.50
N PHE A 44 0.67 -31.60 16.67
CA PHE A 44 0.62 -33.03 16.90
C PHE A 44 2.02 -33.64 16.84
N ILE A 45 2.35 -34.47 17.82
CA ILE A 45 3.60 -35.20 17.87
C ILE A 45 3.38 -36.62 17.33
N ASN A 46 4.21 -37.05 16.37
CA ASN A 46 4.21 -38.39 15.87
C ASN A 46 4.80 -39.35 16.91
N CYS A 47 4.00 -40.28 17.40
CA CYS A 47 4.39 -41.33 18.36
C CYS A 47 5.07 -42.53 17.66
N LYS A 48 6.14 -42.29 16.94
CA LYS A 48 6.95 -43.32 16.25
C LYS A 48 6.14 -44.19 15.28
N GLY A 49 5.16 -43.59 14.58
CA GLY A 49 4.30 -44.29 13.63
C GLY A 49 3.12 -45.04 14.24
N GLN A 50 2.95 -44.99 15.56
CA GLN A 50 1.81 -45.65 16.25
C GLN A 50 0.59 -44.70 16.38
N GLY A 51 0.71 -43.44 15.91
CA GLY A 51 -0.34 -42.42 15.97
C GLY A 51 0.24 -41.06 16.23
N PHE A 52 -0.65 -40.09 16.44
CA PHE A 52 -0.30 -38.71 16.78
C PHE A 52 -0.88 -38.35 18.14
N ALA A 53 -0.06 -37.75 19.00
CA ALA A 53 -0.51 -37.16 20.25
C ALA A 53 -0.74 -35.66 20.05
N ASP A 54 -1.90 -35.17 20.47
CA ASP A 54 -2.20 -33.74 20.49
C ASP A 54 -1.45 -33.07 21.65
N ASN A 55 -0.56 -32.14 21.33
CA ASN A 55 0.15 -31.33 22.32
C ASN A 55 -0.09 -29.83 22.11
N SER A 56 -1.15 -29.46 21.43
CA SER A 56 -1.47 -28.07 21.06
C SER A 56 -1.40 -27.12 22.23
N SER A 57 -2.04 -27.45 23.36
CA SER A 57 -2.13 -26.59 24.54
C SER A 57 -0.81 -26.34 25.27
N ILE A 58 0.20 -27.19 25.08
CA ILE A 58 1.51 -27.08 25.73
C ILE A 58 2.64 -26.72 24.79
N SER A 59 2.36 -26.72 23.48
CA SER A 59 3.36 -26.48 22.44
C SER A 59 3.72 -25.00 22.22
N GLY A 60 2.90 -24.08 22.70
CA GLY A 60 3.01 -22.67 22.36
C GLY A 60 2.40 -22.32 20.99
N PHE A 61 1.75 -23.26 20.30
CA PHE A 61 1.09 -23.02 18.99
C PHE A 61 -0.39 -22.63 19.11
N ASP A 62 -1.01 -22.83 20.25
CA ASP A 62 -2.45 -22.74 20.47
C ASP A 62 -2.96 -21.28 20.49
N PHE A 63 -2.92 -20.61 19.33
CA PHE A 63 -3.42 -19.25 19.13
C PHE A 63 -4.68 -19.23 18.27
N PRO A 64 -5.68 -18.38 18.60
CA PRO A 64 -6.93 -18.25 17.84
C PRO A 64 -6.81 -17.21 16.71
N ASP A 65 -5.66 -17.15 16.02
CA ASP A 65 -5.32 -16.05 15.12
C ASP A 65 -5.77 -16.27 13.67
N ASP A 66 -6.47 -17.37 13.39
CA ASP A 66 -6.88 -17.69 12.02
C ASP A 66 -5.67 -17.82 11.08
N ALA A 67 -4.75 -18.74 11.39
CA ALA A 67 -3.53 -18.96 10.64
C ALA A 67 -3.80 -19.37 9.18
N ARG A 68 -2.98 -18.87 8.25
CA ARG A 68 -3.13 -19.09 6.81
C ARG A 68 -1.95 -19.79 6.17
N ALA A 69 -0.76 -19.46 6.61
CA ALA A 69 0.44 -20.08 6.08
C ALA A 69 1.45 -20.26 7.20
N LEU A 70 2.25 -21.32 7.08
CA LEU A 70 3.28 -21.68 8.02
C LEU A 70 4.55 -21.99 7.24
N ILE A 71 5.68 -21.53 7.74
CA ILE A 71 7.01 -21.92 7.26
C ILE A 71 7.89 -22.33 8.43
N THR A 72 8.84 -23.23 8.16
CA THR A 72 9.86 -23.61 9.11
C THR A 72 11.23 -23.16 8.63
N THR A 73 12.04 -22.64 9.53
CA THR A 73 13.42 -22.25 9.27
C THR A 73 14.16 -22.22 10.59
N ASP A 74 15.44 -22.51 10.55
CA ASP A 74 16.34 -22.24 11.66
C ASP A 74 16.69 -20.74 11.58
N TRP A 75 15.98 -19.92 12.34
CA TRP A 75 16.03 -18.46 12.23
C TRP A 75 17.28 -17.87 12.86
N ASP A 76 17.67 -18.39 14.02
CA ASP A 76 18.82 -17.90 14.78
C ASP A 76 20.09 -18.76 14.61
N PHE A 77 20.01 -19.77 13.74
CA PHE A 77 21.10 -20.69 13.39
C PHE A 77 21.63 -21.49 14.62
N ASP A 78 20.76 -21.81 15.54
CA ASP A 78 21.11 -22.61 16.73
C ASP A 78 21.00 -24.12 16.50
N GLY A 79 20.42 -24.52 15.38
CA GLY A 79 20.32 -25.91 14.91
C GLY A 79 18.96 -26.55 15.14
N ASP A 80 17.98 -25.83 15.60
CA ASP A 80 16.62 -26.29 15.62
C ASP A 80 15.70 -25.42 14.71
N LEU A 81 14.49 -25.93 14.43
CA LEU A 81 13.59 -25.25 13.52
C LEU A 81 12.61 -24.39 14.28
N ASP A 82 12.58 -23.11 13.93
CA ASP A 82 11.57 -22.15 14.30
C ASP A 82 10.41 -22.13 13.34
N VAL A 83 9.33 -21.50 13.72
CA VAL A 83 8.12 -21.42 12.93
C VAL A 83 7.65 -19.97 12.76
N TRP A 84 7.51 -19.56 11.50
CA TRP A 84 6.80 -18.35 11.15
C TRP A 84 5.37 -18.68 10.73
N VAL A 85 4.41 -17.96 11.29
CA VAL A 85 2.99 -18.15 10.99
C VAL A 85 2.41 -16.82 10.49
N SER A 86 1.81 -16.83 9.31
CA SER A 86 1.01 -15.71 8.85
C SER A 86 -0.45 -15.92 9.24
N CYS A 87 -1.07 -14.89 9.81
CA CYS A 87 -2.42 -14.92 10.33
C CYS A 87 -3.31 -13.93 9.58
N ARG A 88 -4.60 -14.24 9.51
CA ARG A 88 -5.59 -13.33 8.93
C ARG A 88 -5.91 -12.17 9.86
N ASN A 89 -6.00 -12.44 11.13
CA ASN A 89 -6.24 -11.46 12.18
C ASN A 89 -4.90 -10.92 12.74
N ALA A 90 -4.94 -9.90 13.55
CA ALA A 90 -3.77 -9.42 14.28
C ALA A 90 -3.40 -10.41 15.42
N PRO A 91 -2.11 -10.63 15.64
CA PRO A 91 -0.97 -10.16 14.85
C PRO A 91 -0.88 -10.88 13.50
N ARG A 92 -0.53 -10.14 12.45
CA ARG A 92 -0.48 -10.69 11.08
C ARG A 92 0.62 -11.72 10.87
N ILE A 93 1.69 -11.63 11.64
CA ILE A 93 2.84 -12.53 11.58
C ILE A 93 3.27 -12.85 13.01
N ARG A 94 3.55 -14.14 13.27
CA ARG A 94 4.18 -14.62 14.50
C ARG A 94 5.47 -15.34 14.15
N LEU A 95 6.51 -15.09 14.94
CA LEU A 95 7.68 -15.95 15.06
C LEU A 95 7.51 -16.76 16.34
N LEU A 96 7.58 -18.07 16.23
CA LEU A 96 7.57 -19.02 17.34
C LEU A 96 8.96 -19.65 17.41
N GLU A 97 9.79 -19.12 18.28
CA GLU A 97 11.14 -19.59 18.53
C GLU A 97 11.09 -20.93 19.27
N ASN A 98 11.82 -21.92 18.76
CA ASN A 98 11.95 -23.21 19.40
C ASN A 98 12.95 -23.12 20.56
N ARG A 99 12.49 -23.31 21.78
CA ARG A 99 13.30 -23.25 23.00
C ARG A 99 13.44 -24.62 23.65
N SER A 100 13.48 -25.66 22.86
CA SER A 100 13.64 -27.03 23.37
C SER A 100 14.99 -27.18 24.10
N MET A 101 14.95 -27.67 25.34
CA MET A 101 16.15 -27.78 26.16
C MET A 101 17.09 -28.90 25.75
N LYS A 102 16.64 -29.88 24.95
CA LYS A 102 17.48 -30.99 24.50
C LYS A 102 18.07 -30.66 23.14
N LYS A 103 19.36 -30.34 23.13
CA LYS A 103 20.13 -30.21 21.88
C LYS A 103 20.45 -31.61 21.36
N ALA A 104 19.79 -31.99 20.26
CA ALA A 104 20.11 -33.17 19.49
C ALA A 104 21.14 -32.83 18.39
N ASP A 105 21.83 -33.83 17.86
CA ASP A 105 22.66 -33.62 16.67
C ASP A 105 21.78 -33.31 15.46
N TRP A 106 22.27 -32.45 14.60
CA TRP A 106 21.54 -31.97 13.43
C TRP A 106 22.48 -31.70 12.25
N LEU A 107 21.89 -31.41 11.08
CA LEU A 107 22.62 -31.05 9.89
C LEU A 107 21.75 -30.14 9.01
N GLY A 108 22.25 -28.97 8.63
CA GLY A 108 21.64 -28.05 7.70
C GLY A 108 22.39 -28.07 6.36
N ILE A 109 21.70 -28.39 5.25
CA ILE A 109 22.32 -28.48 3.92
C ILE A 109 21.62 -27.55 2.94
N LYS A 110 22.37 -26.64 2.32
CA LYS A 110 21.93 -25.86 1.16
C LYS A 110 22.58 -26.40 -0.10
N LEU A 111 21.78 -26.65 -1.13
CA LEU A 111 22.27 -27.11 -2.42
C LEU A 111 22.26 -25.96 -3.43
N GLU A 112 23.22 -25.94 -4.32
CA GLU A 112 23.35 -24.98 -5.41
C GLU A 112 23.57 -25.70 -6.73
N GLY A 113 22.67 -25.51 -7.68
CA GLY A 113 22.82 -26.01 -9.05
C GLY A 113 23.70 -25.07 -9.91
N ASP A 114 24.15 -25.58 -11.06
CA ASP A 114 24.99 -24.84 -12.02
C ASP A 114 24.16 -23.86 -12.90
N GLY A 115 22.83 -23.95 -12.85
CA GLY A 115 21.91 -23.17 -13.68
C GLY A 115 21.83 -23.64 -15.13
N VAL A 116 22.47 -24.75 -15.49
CA VAL A 116 22.51 -25.35 -16.83
C VAL A 116 21.96 -26.77 -16.79
N SER A 117 22.64 -27.69 -16.10
CA SER A 117 22.21 -29.07 -15.92
C SER A 117 21.19 -29.24 -14.79
N VAL A 118 21.36 -28.43 -13.76
CA VAL A 118 20.49 -28.37 -12.59
C VAL A 118 20.15 -26.91 -12.31
N ASN A 119 18.86 -26.61 -12.05
CA ASN A 119 18.43 -25.25 -11.71
C ASN A 119 19.22 -24.69 -10.50
N LYS A 120 19.40 -23.38 -10.42
CA LYS A 120 20.24 -22.72 -9.40
C LYS A 120 19.88 -23.08 -7.97
N ASP A 121 18.59 -23.23 -7.68
CA ASP A 121 18.09 -23.56 -6.35
C ASP A 121 18.08 -25.07 -6.07
N ALA A 122 18.60 -25.89 -6.99
CA ALA A 122 18.69 -27.34 -6.91
C ALA A 122 17.36 -28.04 -6.63
N ILE A 123 16.23 -27.45 -7.09
CA ILE A 123 14.89 -28.01 -6.91
C ILE A 123 14.83 -29.40 -7.55
N GLY A 124 14.27 -30.37 -6.82
CA GLY A 124 14.18 -31.78 -7.22
C GLY A 124 15.38 -32.62 -6.77
N THR A 125 16.39 -32.04 -6.15
CA THR A 125 17.54 -32.77 -5.60
C THR A 125 17.18 -33.43 -4.28
N GLU A 126 17.62 -34.67 -4.08
CA GLU A 126 17.48 -35.42 -2.84
C GLU A 126 18.80 -35.47 -2.07
N VAL A 127 18.72 -35.40 -0.75
CA VAL A 127 19.86 -35.65 0.15
C VAL A 127 19.52 -36.83 1.04
N HIS A 128 20.37 -37.83 1.03
CA HIS A 128 20.25 -39.06 1.81
C HIS A 128 21.32 -39.07 2.91
N VAL A 129 20.91 -38.99 4.16
CA VAL A 129 21.79 -38.98 5.33
C VAL A 129 21.72 -40.32 6.05
N MET A 130 22.86 -41.00 6.17
CA MET A 130 23.00 -42.29 6.87
C MET A 130 23.74 -42.09 8.18
N THR A 131 23.20 -42.64 9.26
CA THR A 131 23.75 -42.57 10.61
C THR A 131 23.98 -43.97 11.16
N ASP A 132 24.60 -44.08 12.31
CA ASP A 132 24.78 -45.33 13.03
C ASP A 132 23.51 -45.80 13.77
N LEU A 133 22.48 -44.95 13.87
CA LEU A 133 21.20 -45.32 14.51
C LEU A 133 20.25 -46.13 13.62
N SER A 134 20.41 -46.09 12.30
CA SER A 134 19.49 -46.72 11.37
C SER A 134 20.20 -47.18 10.08
N SER A 135 19.82 -48.37 9.57
CA SER A 135 20.25 -48.83 8.26
C SER A 135 19.52 -48.13 7.10
N LYS A 136 18.43 -47.40 7.39
CA LYS A 136 17.68 -46.62 6.40
C LYS A 136 18.14 -45.17 6.41
N PRO A 137 18.35 -44.55 5.24
CA PRO A 137 18.70 -43.13 5.19
C PRO A 137 17.53 -42.23 5.61
N ILE A 138 17.84 -41.09 6.20
CA ILE A 138 16.92 -39.95 6.31
C ILE A 138 17.00 -39.21 4.99
N ILE A 139 15.88 -39.09 4.28
CA ILE A 139 15.82 -38.46 2.96
C ILE A 139 15.06 -37.14 3.04
N ARG A 140 15.61 -36.12 2.42
CA ARG A 140 14.96 -34.82 2.19
C ARG A 140 15.14 -34.41 0.75
N THR A 141 14.10 -33.78 0.18
CA THR A 141 14.09 -33.27 -1.20
C THR A 141 13.91 -31.77 -1.19
N VAL A 142 14.60 -31.07 -2.08
CA VAL A 142 14.38 -29.62 -2.29
C VAL A 142 13.11 -29.44 -3.13
N TYR A 143 12.12 -28.77 -2.57
CA TYR A 143 10.86 -28.47 -3.24
C TYR A 143 10.76 -26.99 -3.62
N ALA A 144 10.01 -26.70 -4.68
CA ALA A 144 9.65 -25.34 -5.11
C ALA A 144 8.42 -24.77 -4.37
N GLY A 145 8.02 -25.39 -3.29
CA GLY A 145 6.87 -25.03 -2.45
C GLY A 145 6.48 -26.23 -1.63
N ASP A 146 6.34 -26.05 -0.32
CA ASP A 146 6.12 -27.15 0.64
C ASP A 146 4.93 -26.91 1.57
N GLY A 147 4.23 -25.77 1.42
CA GLY A 147 3.09 -25.42 2.24
C GLY A 147 1.95 -24.77 1.44
N PHE A 148 0.83 -24.55 2.10
CA PHE A 148 -0.29 -23.79 1.51
C PHE A 148 0.04 -22.30 1.55
N LEU A 149 0.19 -21.67 0.38
CA LEU A 149 0.58 -20.26 0.22
C LEU A 149 1.90 -19.90 0.95
N SER A 150 2.80 -20.86 1.08
CA SER A 150 4.08 -20.69 1.77
C SER A 150 5.16 -21.59 1.18
N GLN A 151 6.40 -21.24 1.49
CA GLN A 151 7.58 -22.05 1.19
C GLN A 151 8.57 -21.88 2.34
N SER A 152 9.00 -22.99 2.94
CA SER A 152 10.05 -23.03 3.95
C SER A 152 11.42 -22.71 3.34
N GLY A 153 12.41 -22.47 4.18
CA GLY A 153 13.77 -22.19 3.73
C GLY A 153 14.34 -23.29 2.83
N THR A 154 15.21 -22.91 1.89
CA THR A 154 15.88 -23.86 0.98
C THR A 154 16.97 -24.69 1.67
N TYR A 155 17.23 -24.48 2.96
CA TYR A 155 18.07 -25.38 3.76
C TYR A 155 17.29 -26.63 4.12
N LEU A 156 17.82 -27.80 3.73
CA LEU A 156 17.33 -29.08 4.18
C LEU A 156 17.85 -29.33 5.59
N HIS A 157 16.95 -29.33 6.57
CA HIS A 157 17.28 -29.61 7.96
C HIS A 157 17.07 -31.09 8.30
N PHE A 158 18.06 -31.70 8.92
CA PHE A 158 18.06 -33.09 9.37
C PHE A 158 18.26 -33.11 10.88
N GLY A 159 17.22 -33.40 11.65
CA GLY A 159 17.35 -33.76 13.04
C GLY A 159 17.88 -35.19 13.15
N LEU A 160 19.03 -35.39 13.73
CA LEU A 160 19.74 -36.66 13.75
C LEU A 160 19.58 -37.42 15.08
N GLY A 161 19.02 -36.76 16.10
CA GLY A 161 18.99 -37.33 17.45
C GLY A 161 20.38 -37.35 18.09
N SER A 162 20.64 -38.31 18.96
CA SER A 162 21.96 -38.46 19.60
C SER A 162 22.73 -39.57 18.86
N ILE A 163 23.36 -39.17 17.74
CA ILE A 163 24.16 -40.12 16.94
C ILE A 163 25.60 -40.21 17.42
N GLY A 164 26.20 -41.41 17.38
CA GLY A 164 27.62 -41.58 17.56
C GLY A 164 28.40 -41.12 16.33
N LYS A 165 27.92 -41.50 15.14
CA LYS A 165 28.60 -41.27 13.87
C LYS A 165 27.66 -40.92 12.72
N LEU A 166 28.03 -39.93 11.93
CA LEU A 166 27.50 -39.68 10.60
C LEU A 166 28.21 -40.58 9.58
N ASN A 167 27.52 -41.58 9.05
CA ASN A 167 28.17 -42.60 8.22
C ASN A 167 28.40 -42.12 6.78
N LYS A 168 27.36 -41.50 6.17
CA LYS A 168 27.39 -41.10 4.76
C LYS A 168 26.36 -40.00 4.48
N VAL A 169 26.71 -39.05 3.64
CA VAL A 169 25.79 -38.12 3.00
C VAL A 169 25.89 -38.26 1.49
N LEU A 170 24.78 -38.59 0.85
CA LEU A 170 24.67 -38.76 -0.59
C LEU A 170 23.68 -37.73 -1.16
N VAL A 171 24.12 -36.98 -2.16
CA VAL A 171 23.26 -36.06 -2.92
C VAL A 171 22.91 -36.74 -4.25
N VAL A 172 21.62 -36.80 -4.56
CA VAL A 172 21.10 -37.29 -5.82
C VAL A 172 20.48 -36.13 -6.58
N TRP A 173 21.13 -35.69 -7.63
CA TRP A 173 20.75 -34.56 -8.44
C TRP A 173 19.63 -34.91 -9.43
N PRO A 174 18.83 -33.93 -9.92
CA PRO A 174 17.71 -34.17 -10.83
C PRO A 174 18.10 -34.81 -12.17
N ASP A 175 19.33 -34.64 -12.61
CA ASP A 175 19.89 -35.26 -13.81
C ASP A 175 20.34 -36.74 -13.61
N GLY A 176 20.19 -37.25 -12.38
CA GLY A 176 20.58 -38.62 -11.98
C GLY A 176 22.02 -38.75 -11.48
N LYS A 177 22.83 -37.69 -11.55
CA LYS A 177 24.16 -37.69 -10.92
C LYS A 177 24.06 -37.90 -9.42
N ARG A 178 25.13 -38.47 -8.85
CA ARG A 178 25.25 -38.74 -7.41
C ARG A 178 26.57 -38.22 -6.90
N SER A 179 26.55 -37.44 -5.85
CA SER A 179 27.73 -36.94 -5.14
C SER A 179 27.76 -37.52 -3.73
N GLU A 180 28.82 -38.26 -3.41
CA GLU A 180 29.07 -38.71 -2.05
C GLU A 180 29.90 -37.64 -1.33
N VAL A 181 29.28 -36.97 -0.36
CA VAL A 181 29.84 -35.78 0.26
C VAL A 181 30.84 -36.14 1.33
N LYS A 182 32.04 -35.57 1.20
CA LYS A 182 33.14 -35.70 2.14
C LYS A 182 33.23 -34.49 3.07
N GLU A 183 33.96 -34.64 4.16
CA GLU A 183 34.30 -33.55 5.11
C GLU A 183 33.11 -32.86 5.76
N ILE A 184 32.00 -33.59 5.91
CA ILE A 184 30.80 -33.10 6.58
C ILE A 184 30.73 -33.63 8.02
N LYS A 185 30.49 -32.74 8.96
CA LYS A 185 30.37 -33.07 10.40
C LYS A 185 28.94 -32.77 10.86
N LYS A 186 28.48 -33.49 11.90
CA LYS A 186 27.21 -33.21 12.55
C LYS A 186 27.20 -31.83 13.22
N SER A 187 26.04 -31.28 13.44
CA SER A 187 25.79 -30.00 14.11
C SER A 187 26.46 -28.81 13.39
N GLY A 188 26.17 -28.67 12.09
CA GLY A 188 26.66 -27.59 11.27
C GLY A 188 25.82 -27.34 10.02
N PHE A 189 25.98 -26.13 9.47
CA PHE A 189 25.44 -25.72 8.18
C PHE A 189 26.47 -25.87 7.07
N TYR A 190 26.03 -26.42 5.95
CA TYR A 190 26.89 -26.67 4.79
C TYR A 190 26.22 -26.26 3.50
N ARG A 191 27.03 -25.84 2.55
CA ARG A 191 26.65 -25.61 1.16
C ARG A 191 27.34 -26.64 0.28
N ILE A 192 26.57 -27.29 -0.61
CA ILE A 192 27.10 -28.27 -1.57
C ILE A 192 26.70 -27.79 -2.96
N LYS A 193 27.68 -27.69 -3.86
CA LYS A 193 27.46 -27.29 -5.23
C LYS A 193 27.31 -28.49 -6.15
N TYR A 194 26.56 -28.33 -7.23
CA TYR A 194 26.41 -29.36 -8.23
C TYR A 194 27.76 -29.81 -8.77
N GLY A 195 27.95 -31.13 -8.76
CA GLY A 195 29.21 -31.77 -9.23
C GLY A 195 30.32 -31.87 -8.19
N ASP A 196 30.19 -31.17 -7.06
CA ASP A 196 31.18 -31.26 -5.97
C ASP A 196 30.88 -32.47 -5.06
N ASP A 197 31.95 -33.00 -4.46
CA ASP A 197 31.88 -34.03 -3.40
C ASP A 197 32.33 -33.45 -2.02
N ILE A 198 32.44 -32.12 -1.92
CA ILE A 198 32.88 -31.38 -0.73
C ILE A 198 31.70 -30.56 -0.19
N ALA A 199 31.53 -30.58 1.13
CA ALA A 199 30.63 -29.70 1.86
C ALA A 199 31.35 -28.46 2.37
N TYR A 200 30.95 -27.28 1.90
CA TYR A 200 31.51 -26.01 2.33
C TYR A 200 30.79 -25.53 3.60
N PRO A 201 31.47 -25.41 4.75
CA PRO A 201 30.83 -24.92 5.96
C PRO A 201 30.34 -23.48 5.78
N VAL A 202 29.13 -23.23 6.24
CA VAL A 202 28.50 -21.89 6.26
C VAL A 202 28.66 -21.35 7.67
N GLN A 203 29.28 -20.18 7.78
CA GLN A 203 29.31 -19.47 9.05
C GLN A 203 27.92 -18.89 9.32
N SER A 204 27.36 -19.20 10.49
CA SER A 204 26.13 -18.59 10.96
C SER A 204 26.32 -17.08 11.00
N PRO A 205 25.44 -16.27 10.42
CA PRO A 205 25.45 -14.85 10.68
C PRO A 205 25.31 -14.69 12.20
N LYS A 206 26.21 -13.94 12.82
CA LYS A 206 26.00 -13.54 14.21
C LYS A 206 24.79 -12.62 14.20
N LEU A 207 23.62 -13.17 14.47
CA LEU A 207 22.49 -12.36 14.87
C LEU A 207 22.93 -11.65 16.13
N ASP A 208 22.97 -10.33 16.10
CA ASP A 208 23.27 -9.56 17.30
C ASP A 208 22.13 -9.84 18.29
N PRO A 209 22.38 -10.54 19.41
CA PRO A 209 21.34 -10.79 20.41
C PRO A 209 20.87 -9.48 21.07
N THR A 210 21.50 -8.34 20.72
CA THR A 210 21.04 -7.01 21.07
C THR A 210 20.02 -6.43 20.09
N THR A 211 19.57 -7.13 19.05
CA THR A 211 18.17 -6.98 18.67
C THR A 211 17.33 -7.46 19.87
N LYS A 212 17.57 -6.81 21.01
CA LYS A 212 16.53 -6.67 22.00
C LYS A 212 15.31 -6.40 21.15
N SER A 213 14.40 -7.35 21.11
CA SER A 213 13.02 -7.04 20.94
C SER A 213 12.87 -5.72 21.70
N ASN A 214 12.95 -4.59 21.02
CA ASN A 214 12.21 -3.47 21.48
C ASN A 214 10.87 -4.14 21.61
N GLN A 215 10.48 -4.42 22.82
CA GLN A 215 9.11 -4.62 23.17
C GLN A 215 8.45 -3.25 22.91
N ASN A 216 8.49 -2.84 21.66
CA ASN A 216 7.45 -2.04 21.09
C ASN A 216 6.28 -3.02 21.14
N ILE A 217 5.72 -3.13 22.34
CA ILE A 217 4.33 -3.48 22.51
C ILE A 217 3.66 -2.75 21.35
N PRO A 218 3.05 -3.49 20.40
CA PRO A 218 2.33 -2.83 19.32
C PRO A 218 1.49 -1.76 20.02
N PRO A 219 1.49 -0.52 19.53
CA PRO A 219 0.65 0.51 20.13
C PRO A 219 -0.72 -0.12 20.32
N GLU A 220 -1.32 0.10 21.45
CA GLU A 220 -2.68 -0.40 21.73
C GLU A 220 -3.49 -0.17 20.46
N GLU A 221 -4.44 -1.04 20.12
CA GLU A 221 -5.16 -0.97 18.81
C GLU A 221 -5.72 0.42 18.50
N GLU A 222 -5.81 1.27 19.53
CA GLU A 222 -6.28 2.65 19.49
C GLU A 222 -5.18 3.69 19.21
N GLU A 223 -3.89 3.35 19.39
CA GLU A 223 -2.78 4.29 19.13
C GLU A 223 -2.09 3.99 17.81
N ALA A 224 -2.04 4.96 16.91
CA ALA A 224 -1.33 4.83 15.65
C ALA A 224 -0.90 6.16 15.06
N ARG A 225 0.31 6.21 14.52
CA ARG A 225 0.80 7.27 13.62
C ARG A 225 0.69 6.79 12.18
N ILE A 226 -0.15 7.43 11.38
CA ILE A 226 -0.45 7.01 10.02
C ILE A 226 -0.04 8.12 9.05
N VAL A 227 1.05 7.91 8.34
CA VAL A 227 1.54 8.83 7.30
C VAL A 227 0.92 8.47 5.96
N LEU A 228 0.26 9.44 5.33
CA LEU A 228 -0.30 9.25 4.00
C LEU A 228 0.78 9.49 2.94
N PRO A 229 1.14 8.48 2.14
CA PRO A 229 2.09 8.68 1.05
C PRO A 229 1.65 9.78 0.08
N SER A 230 0.37 9.78 -0.28
CA SER A 230 -0.27 10.85 -1.04
C SER A 230 -1.21 11.62 -0.13
N LYS A 231 -1.04 12.94 -0.04
CA LYS A 231 -1.96 13.80 0.72
C LYS A 231 -3.36 13.74 0.12
N LEU A 232 -4.37 13.89 0.96
CA LEU A 232 -5.77 13.89 0.57
C LEU A 232 -6.49 15.08 1.20
N PRO A 233 -7.38 15.76 0.45
CA PRO A 233 -8.10 16.90 0.99
C PRO A 233 -8.98 16.48 2.18
N LEU A 234 -8.96 17.27 3.23
CA LEU A 234 -9.85 17.10 4.37
C LEU A 234 -11.31 17.25 3.91
N PRO A 235 -12.27 16.49 4.45
CA PRO A 235 -13.69 16.74 4.20
C PRO A 235 -14.11 18.13 4.71
N ALA A 236 -15.21 18.65 4.17
CA ALA A 236 -15.72 19.95 4.60
C ALA A 236 -16.25 19.86 6.04
N ILE A 237 -15.70 20.68 6.92
CA ILE A 237 -16.11 20.85 8.32
C ILE A 237 -16.46 22.32 8.50
N LYS A 238 -17.69 22.61 8.94
CA LYS A 238 -18.20 23.97 9.05
C LYS A 238 -17.44 24.80 10.07
N GLU A 239 -17.05 24.16 11.16
CA GLU A 239 -16.37 24.76 12.30
C GLU A 239 -14.88 24.95 12.09
N LEU A 240 -14.33 24.42 11.00
CA LEU A 240 -12.91 24.51 10.71
C LEU A 240 -12.50 25.96 10.44
N PRO A 241 -11.51 26.50 11.15
CA PRO A 241 -11.01 27.84 10.89
C PRO A 241 -10.37 27.92 9.49
N LYS A 242 -10.27 29.14 8.95
CA LYS A 242 -9.64 29.34 7.64
C LYS A 242 -8.17 28.95 7.69
N ILE A 243 -7.81 27.96 6.89
CA ILE A 243 -6.45 27.46 6.77
C ILE A 243 -5.60 28.50 6.02
N LYS A 244 -4.46 28.85 6.57
CA LYS A 244 -3.51 29.82 5.97
C LYS A 244 -2.06 29.35 6.10
N LYS A 245 -1.81 28.35 6.91
CA LYS A 245 -0.53 27.75 7.23
C LYS A 245 -0.75 26.31 7.72
N PRO A 246 0.28 25.50 7.87
CA PRO A 246 0.17 24.16 8.43
C PRO A 246 -0.64 24.14 9.71
N MET A 247 -1.54 23.18 9.83
CA MET A 247 -2.45 23.09 10.98
C MET A 247 -2.51 21.68 11.52
N LEU A 248 -2.51 21.56 12.84
CA LEU A 248 -2.88 20.37 13.57
C LEU A 248 -4.31 20.51 14.07
N ILE A 249 -5.20 19.65 13.62
CA ILE A 249 -6.55 19.53 14.12
C ILE A 249 -6.55 18.40 15.14
N ASN A 250 -7.01 18.66 16.36
CA ASN A 250 -7.12 17.64 17.40
C ASN A 250 -8.56 17.53 17.89
N LEU A 251 -9.06 16.31 18.00
CA LEU A 251 -10.32 15.95 18.64
C LEU A 251 -10.05 15.56 20.09
N TRP A 252 -10.68 16.21 21.03
CA TRP A 252 -10.49 15.96 22.45
C TRP A 252 -11.81 16.02 23.23
N SER A 253 -11.81 15.38 24.40
CA SER A 253 -12.92 15.42 25.37
C SER A 253 -12.38 15.74 26.77
N ALA A 254 -13.15 16.50 27.52
CA ALA A 254 -12.85 16.79 28.92
C ALA A 254 -12.93 15.54 29.84
N LEU A 255 -13.60 14.50 29.37
CA LEU A 255 -13.75 13.22 30.10
C LEU A 255 -12.65 12.21 29.72
N CYS A 256 -11.79 12.57 28.78
CA CYS A 256 -10.73 11.71 28.25
C CYS A 256 -9.40 12.03 28.94
N GLN A 257 -8.96 11.19 29.85
CA GLN A 257 -7.71 11.40 30.58
C GLN A 257 -6.48 11.50 29.66
N PRO A 258 -6.28 10.64 28.64
CA PRO A 258 -5.18 10.79 27.70
C PRO A 258 -5.19 12.12 26.94
N CYS A 259 -6.39 12.66 26.65
CA CYS A 259 -6.54 13.97 25.99
C CYS A 259 -6.00 15.12 26.89
N LEU A 260 -6.35 15.11 28.17
CA LEU A 260 -5.90 16.13 29.11
C LEU A 260 -4.38 16.11 29.29
N GLU A 261 -3.81 14.91 29.40
CA GLU A 261 -2.36 14.72 29.48
C GLU A 261 -1.63 15.23 28.23
N GLU A 262 -2.19 14.96 27.05
CA GLU A 262 -1.69 15.44 25.77
C GLU A 262 -1.69 16.99 25.73
N LEU A 263 -2.81 17.62 26.05
CA LEU A 263 -2.95 19.06 26.06
C LEU A 263 -2.05 19.73 27.09
N GLU A 264 -1.83 19.12 28.25
CA GLU A 264 -0.89 19.61 29.27
C GLU A 264 0.55 19.56 28.77
N GLU A 265 0.96 18.46 28.13
CA GLU A 265 2.28 18.32 27.51
C GLU A 265 2.50 19.41 26.44
N TRP A 266 1.55 19.58 25.51
CA TRP A 266 1.64 20.58 24.45
C TRP A 266 1.68 22.01 25.00
N SER A 267 0.94 22.29 26.06
CA SER A 267 0.93 23.61 26.71
C SER A 267 2.29 23.95 27.32
N LYS A 268 3.00 22.97 27.88
CA LYS A 268 4.37 23.15 28.40
C LYS A 268 5.37 23.49 27.29
N ASN A 269 5.12 23.01 26.08
CA ASN A 269 5.98 23.20 24.90
C ASN A 269 5.45 24.28 23.93
N ILE A 270 4.60 25.20 24.40
CA ILE A 270 3.94 26.20 23.55
C ILE A 270 4.92 27.13 22.80
N LYS A 271 6.12 27.32 23.34
CA LYS A 271 7.15 28.14 22.71
C LYS A 271 7.63 27.48 21.41
N GLU A 272 7.91 26.20 21.46
CA GLU A 272 8.38 25.41 20.30
C GLU A 272 7.31 25.34 19.21
N ILE A 273 6.04 25.16 19.62
CA ILE A 273 4.90 25.19 18.69
C ILE A 273 4.80 26.54 17.97
N LYS A 274 4.97 27.67 18.69
CA LYS A 274 4.93 29.00 18.10
C LYS A 274 6.10 29.28 17.16
N GLU A 275 7.28 28.76 17.46
CA GLU A 275 8.48 28.88 16.63
C GLU A 275 8.39 28.03 15.34
N SER A 276 7.62 26.95 15.34
CA SER A 276 7.47 26.05 14.20
C SER A 276 6.46 26.47 13.13
N ASP A 277 5.81 27.63 13.30
CA ASP A 277 4.71 28.13 12.46
C ASP A 277 3.47 27.21 12.35
N LEU A 278 3.38 26.18 13.20
CA LEU A 278 2.23 25.29 13.27
C LEU A 278 1.05 25.97 13.96
N HIS A 279 -0.13 25.89 13.35
CA HIS A 279 -1.38 26.29 14.00
C HIS A 279 -2.06 25.08 14.63
N VAL A 280 -2.25 25.08 15.95
CA VAL A 280 -3.00 24.04 16.65
C VAL A 280 -4.43 24.50 16.87
N HIS A 281 -5.40 23.72 16.41
CA HIS A 281 -6.82 23.93 16.63
C HIS A 281 -7.47 22.72 17.30
N LEU A 282 -8.08 22.96 18.44
CA LEU A 282 -8.69 21.93 19.27
C LEU A 282 -10.20 21.90 19.05
N PHE A 283 -10.71 20.74 18.66
CA PHE A 283 -12.15 20.47 18.58
C PHE A 283 -12.61 19.69 19.81
N ASN A 284 -13.44 20.32 20.64
CA ASN A 284 -14.11 19.63 21.73
C ASN A 284 -15.28 18.81 21.19
N VAL A 285 -15.35 17.53 21.54
CA VAL A 285 -16.41 16.62 21.09
C VAL A 285 -17.57 16.51 22.09
N ASP A 286 -17.46 17.15 23.26
CA ASP A 286 -18.52 17.11 24.28
C ASP A 286 -19.63 18.13 23.96
N GLU A 287 -20.88 17.74 24.15
CA GLU A 287 -22.04 18.59 23.80
C GLU A 287 -22.16 19.88 24.65
N LYS A 288 -21.59 19.90 25.86
CA LYS A 288 -21.79 21.00 26.84
C LYS A 288 -20.55 21.32 27.65
N TYR A 289 -19.44 21.52 26.99
CA TYR A 289 -18.21 21.87 27.72
C TYR A 289 -17.60 23.17 27.22
N SER A 290 -17.13 24.02 28.14
CA SER A 290 -16.30 25.19 27.86
C SER A 290 -14.85 24.87 28.19
N MET A 291 -13.95 25.13 27.24
CA MET A 291 -12.52 24.92 27.44
C MET A 291 -11.99 25.78 28.60
N PRO A 292 -11.17 25.22 29.52
CA PRO A 292 -10.46 26.02 30.50
C PRO A 292 -9.58 27.08 29.81
N SER A 293 -9.58 28.29 30.34
CA SER A 293 -8.81 29.44 29.80
C SER A 293 -7.29 29.25 29.85
N GLU A 294 -6.82 28.24 30.48
CA GLU A 294 -5.40 27.90 30.68
C GLU A 294 -4.71 27.26 29.47
N TYR A 295 -5.47 26.73 28.49
CA TYR A 295 -4.88 26.16 27.27
C TYR A 295 -4.68 27.25 26.20
N PRO A 296 -3.43 27.45 25.72
CA PRO A 296 -3.08 28.56 24.83
C PRO A 296 -3.38 28.29 23.34
N PHE A 297 -4.28 27.37 23.03
CA PHE A 297 -4.62 26.96 21.67
C PHE A 297 -5.94 27.54 21.18
N SER A 298 -6.05 27.71 19.86
CA SER A 298 -7.36 28.01 19.27
C SER A 298 -8.29 26.81 19.44
N HIS A 299 -9.55 27.05 19.76
CA HIS A 299 -10.50 25.98 20.04
C HIS A 299 -11.92 26.34 19.62
N SER A 300 -12.71 25.31 19.34
CA SER A 300 -14.17 25.38 19.15
C SER A 300 -14.81 24.04 19.46
N SER A 301 -16.13 24.02 19.63
CA SER A 301 -16.89 22.78 19.60
C SER A 301 -17.01 22.31 18.14
N ILE A 302 -17.10 21.00 17.93
CA ILE A 302 -17.38 20.40 16.63
C ILE A 302 -18.76 19.74 16.65
N SER A 303 -19.50 19.88 15.56
CA SER A 303 -20.80 19.22 15.41
C SER A 303 -20.66 17.72 15.23
N THR A 304 -21.74 16.98 15.55
CA THR A 304 -21.82 15.54 15.29
C THR A 304 -21.56 15.21 13.81
N GLU A 305 -21.99 16.07 12.89
CA GLU A 305 -21.72 15.95 11.46
C GLU A 305 -20.22 16.11 11.16
N GLY A 306 -19.53 17.05 11.82
CA GLY A 306 -18.09 17.26 11.67
C GLY A 306 -17.28 16.08 12.19
N ILE A 307 -17.60 15.55 13.38
CA ILE A 307 -16.99 14.33 13.94
C ILE A 307 -17.19 13.16 12.96
N ARG A 308 -18.43 12.97 12.49
CA ARG A 308 -18.76 11.90 11.55
C ARG A 308 -18.01 12.04 10.22
N ALA A 309 -17.81 13.27 9.74
CA ALA A 309 -17.04 13.49 8.51
C ALA A 309 -15.57 13.07 8.66
N LEU A 310 -14.94 13.38 9.80
CA LEU A 310 -13.57 12.94 10.10
C LEU A 310 -13.48 11.42 10.29
N ASP A 311 -14.47 10.82 10.95
CA ASP A 311 -14.54 9.38 11.13
C ASP A 311 -14.70 8.64 9.80
N LEU A 312 -15.60 9.08 8.93
CA LEU A 312 -15.78 8.49 7.59
C LEU A 312 -14.56 8.71 6.70
N PHE A 313 -13.88 9.85 6.85
CA PHE A 313 -12.63 10.13 6.15
C PHE A 313 -11.56 9.12 6.53
N GLN A 314 -11.27 8.94 7.82
CA GLN A 314 -10.25 8.00 8.28
C GLN A 314 -10.61 6.54 7.90
N LYS A 315 -11.90 6.17 7.99
CA LYS A 315 -12.39 4.86 7.53
C LYS A 315 -12.16 4.64 6.04
N GLY A 316 -12.30 5.69 5.23
CA GLY A 316 -12.02 5.65 3.80
C GLY A 316 -10.53 5.58 3.49
N VAL A 317 -9.70 6.35 4.19
CA VAL A 317 -8.23 6.35 4.04
C VAL A 317 -7.63 5.01 4.40
N LEU A 318 -8.06 4.41 5.52
CA LEU A 318 -7.50 3.18 6.05
C LEU A 318 -8.15 1.91 5.52
N ASP A 319 -9.27 2.06 4.80
CA ASP A 319 -10.16 0.97 4.44
C ASP A 319 -10.52 0.08 5.66
N ARG A 320 -10.82 0.72 6.79
CA ARG A 320 -11.19 0.12 8.07
C ARG A 320 -12.52 0.69 8.55
N TRP A 321 -13.20 -0.06 9.43
CA TRP A 321 -14.50 0.36 9.99
C TRP A 321 -14.43 0.69 11.48
N THR A 322 -13.25 0.62 12.08
CA THR A 322 -13.02 1.02 13.46
C THR A 322 -13.29 2.53 13.61
N ASP A 323 -14.05 2.90 14.60
CA ASP A 323 -14.37 4.29 14.88
C ASP A 323 -13.12 5.09 15.24
N LEU A 324 -13.19 6.39 15.00
CA LEU A 324 -12.11 7.30 15.33
C LEU A 324 -12.03 7.46 16.86
N PRO A 325 -10.93 7.10 17.51
CA PRO A 325 -10.78 7.28 18.96
C PRO A 325 -10.60 8.75 19.34
N VAL A 326 -10.73 9.06 20.62
CA VAL A 326 -10.39 10.35 21.21
C VAL A 326 -9.29 10.12 22.24
N PRO A 327 -8.12 10.81 22.17
CA PRO A 327 -7.77 11.85 21.20
C PRO A 327 -7.47 11.30 19.80
N SER A 328 -7.66 12.16 18.80
CA SER A 328 -7.15 11.93 17.45
C SER A 328 -6.76 13.24 16.79
N SER A 329 -5.68 13.24 16.05
CA SER A 329 -5.17 14.45 15.40
C SER A 329 -4.95 14.26 13.91
N PHE A 330 -5.09 15.35 13.15
CA PHE A 330 -4.87 15.40 11.72
C PHE A 330 -3.88 16.53 11.42
N LEU A 331 -2.71 16.18 10.89
CA LEU A 331 -1.74 17.16 10.41
C LEU A 331 -2.03 17.49 8.95
N ILE A 332 -2.35 18.75 8.68
CA ILE A 332 -2.71 19.26 7.35
C ILE A 332 -1.77 20.38 6.91
N ASP A 333 -1.59 20.49 5.61
CA ASP A 333 -0.84 21.60 5.01
C ASP A 333 -1.68 22.87 4.85
N GLU A 334 -1.07 23.94 4.33
CA GLU A 334 -1.72 25.24 4.08
C GLU A 334 -2.85 25.15 3.04
N PHE A 335 -2.90 24.09 2.27
CA PHE A 335 -3.96 23.82 1.28
C PHE A 335 -5.11 23.00 1.88
N GLY A 336 -4.98 22.51 3.12
CA GLY A 336 -5.97 21.67 3.81
C GLY A 336 -5.94 20.22 3.37
N GLU A 337 -4.76 19.71 2.99
CA GLU A 337 -4.55 18.31 2.67
C GLU A 337 -3.91 17.58 3.85
N VAL A 338 -4.49 16.45 4.22
CA VAL A 338 -4.03 15.61 5.32
C VAL A 338 -2.78 14.84 4.89
N ALA A 339 -1.71 14.99 5.66
CA ALA A 339 -0.46 14.25 5.50
C ALA A 339 -0.29 13.16 6.56
N VAL A 340 -0.74 13.41 7.80
CA VAL A 340 -0.62 12.44 8.90
C VAL A 340 -1.91 12.40 9.71
N ILE A 341 -2.31 11.20 10.10
CA ILE A 341 -3.39 10.95 11.06
C ILE A 341 -2.76 10.31 12.31
N TYR A 342 -3.03 10.88 13.47
CA TYR A 342 -2.65 10.29 14.75
C TYR A 342 -3.92 9.80 15.44
N LYS A 343 -3.90 8.55 15.87
CA LYS A 343 -4.92 7.94 16.72
C LYS A 343 -4.33 7.77 18.10
N GLY A 344 -5.10 8.10 19.14
CA GLY A 344 -4.57 8.12 20.48
C GLY A 344 -3.63 9.31 20.74
N LYS A 345 -2.98 9.30 21.89
CA LYS A 345 -2.08 10.35 22.36
C LYS A 345 -0.82 10.44 21.50
N VAL A 346 -0.41 11.65 21.13
CA VAL A 346 0.83 11.92 20.38
C VAL A 346 1.65 13.01 21.07
N SER A 347 2.96 12.82 21.18
CA SER A 347 3.86 13.83 21.72
C SER A 347 4.05 15.00 20.77
N ILE A 348 4.30 16.19 21.32
CA ILE A 348 4.57 17.37 20.49
C ILE A 348 5.85 17.21 19.67
N ASP A 349 6.87 16.56 20.20
CA ASP A 349 8.13 16.28 19.50
C ASP A 349 7.89 15.47 18.23
N GLN A 350 6.99 14.48 18.29
CA GLN A 350 6.62 13.70 17.10
C GLN A 350 5.91 14.56 16.07
N ILE A 351 4.97 15.41 16.49
CA ILE A 351 4.23 16.31 15.59
C ILE A 351 5.19 17.30 14.92
N LEU A 352 6.07 17.92 15.68
CA LEU A 352 7.06 18.86 15.15
C LEU A 352 8.05 18.18 14.19
N SER A 353 8.47 16.96 14.53
CA SER A 353 9.28 16.13 13.62
C SER A 353 8.56 15.80 12.31
N ASP A 354 7.23 15.71 12.34
CA ASP A 354 6.40 15.35 11.19
C ASP A 354 6.07 16.52 10.28
N LEU A 355 6.32 17.78 10.70
CA LEU A 355 6.13 18.95 9.83
C LEU A 355 6.90 18.84 8.52
N LYS A 356 8.09 18.25 8.52
CA LYS A 356 8.87 17.97 7.31
C LYS A 356 8.14 17.10 6.28
N LEU A 357 7.13 16.33 6.71
CA LEU A 357 6.33 15.48 5.82
C LEU A 357 5.38 16.30 4.95
N LEU A 358 5.13 17.56 5.28
CA LEU A 358 4.28 18.46 4.49
C LEU A 358 4.97 18.90 3.20
N ASP A 359 6.30 19.10 3.25
CA ASP A 359 7.10 19.72 2.18
C ASP A 359 7.82 18.70 1.27
N VAL A 360 7.80 17.42 1.65
CA VAL A 360 8.44 16.37 0.86
C VAL A 360 7.48 15.73 -0.12
N ASN A 361 8.04 15.18 -1.19
CA ASN A 361 7.26 14.47 -2.19
C ASN A 361 6.70 13.12 -1.66
N ALA A 362 5.79 12.52 -2.41
CA ALA A 362 5.07 11.33 -1.96
C ALA A 362 5.98 10.10 -1.74
N GLU A 363 7.05 9.94 -2.53
CA GLU A 363 8.03 8.84 -2.34
C GLU A 363 8.86 9.05 -1.08
N GLN A 364 9.35 10.28 -0.87
CA GLN A 364 10.07 10.66 0.34
C GLN A 364 9.19 10.52 1.57
N ARG A 365 7.92 10.95 1.49
CA ARG A 365 6.95 10.81 2.58
C ARG A 365 6.72 9.35 2.92
N ARG A 366 6.56 8.47 1.91
CA ARG A 366 6.44 7.03 2.11
C ARG A 366 7.69 6.44 2.80
N ALA A 367 8.88 6.86 2.41
CA ALA A 367 10.12 6.41 3.03
C ALA A 367 10.21 6.86 4.50
N LEU A 368 9.85 8.11 4.80
CA LEU A 368 9.85 8.67 6.15
C LEU A 368 8.71 8.15 7.04
N ALA A 369 7.72 7.46 6.47
CA ALA A 369 6.65 6.82 7.24
C ALA A 369 7.15 5.65 8.10
N LEU A 370 8.26 5.02 7.70
CA LEU A 370 8.84 3.88 8.39
C LEU A 370 9.89 4.34 9.41
N PRO A 371 9.99 3.67 10.57
CA PRO A 371 11.03 3.95 11.57
C PRO A 371 12.40 3.35 11.20
N PHE A 372 12.51 2.73 10.04
CA PHE A 372 13.72 2.07 9.54
C PHE A 372 13.83 2.23 8.02
N GLU A 373 15.04 2.15 7.49
CA GLU A 373 15.27 2.14 6.04
C GLU A 373 14.75 0.85 5.41
N GLY A 374 14.05 0.98 4.29
CA GLY A 374 13.49 -0.15 3.57
C GLY A 374 13.33 0.13 2.08
N LEU A 375 13.21 -0.94 1.30
CA LEU A 375 12.96 -0.88 -0.13
C LEU A 375 11.48 -1.16 -0.41
N PHE A 376 10.81 -0.21 -1.07
CA PHE A 376 9.46 -0.43 -1.58
C PHE A 376 9.52 -1.01 -2.99
N ILE A 377 9.07 -2.24 -3.16
CA ILE A 377 9.04 -2.93 -4.46
C ILE A 377 7.77 -2.63 -5.27
N SER A 378 6.72 -2.14 -4.63
CA SER A 378 5.50 -1.72 -5.32
C SER A 378 5.54 -0.24 -5.70
N PRO A 379 4.94 0.16 -6.83
CA PRO A 379 4.80 1.57 -7.18
C PRO A 379 3.97 2.30 -6.10
N LEU A 380 4.15 3.62 -6.03
CA LEU A 380 3.37 4.46 -5.13
C LEU A 380 1.88 4.38 -5.50
N PRO A 381 0.98 4.08 -4.55
CA PRO A 381 -0.44 4.07 -4.84
C PRO A 381 -0.92 5.49 -5.16
N LYS A 382 -1.74 5.62 -6.20
CA LYS A 382 -2.41 6.89 -6.51
C LYS A 382 -3.42 7.22 -5.39
N PRO A 383 -3.61 8.52 -5.08
CA PRO A 383 -4.68 8.93 -4.16
C PRO A 383 -6.03 8.43 -4.68
N ASP A 384 -6.80 7.76 -3.83
CA ASP A 384 -8.15 7.29 -4.22
C ASP A 384 -9.26 7.92 -3.36
N PRO A 385 -9.80 9.07 -3.77
CA PRO A 385 -10.88 9.74 -3.06
C PRO A 385 -12.20 8.98 -3.14
N ARG A 386 -12.30 7.97 -4.02
CA ARG A 386 -13.52 7.18 -4.20
C ARG A 386 -13.82 6.31 -3.00
N LEU A 387 -12.80 5.79 -2.32
CA LEU A 387 -12.99 5.02 -1.09
C LEU A 387 -13.62 5.89 0.00
N ILE A 388 -13.12 7.13 0.18
CA ILE A 388 -13.66 8.07 1.15
C ILE A 388 -15.11 8.43 0.78
N SER A 389 -15.35 8.78 -0.49
CA SER A 389 -16.71 9.05 -0.98
C SER A 389 -17.66 7.86 -0.78
N SER A 390 -17.17 6.63 -0.96
CA SER A 390 -17.97 5.42 -0.70
C SER A 390 -18.38 5.30 0.76
N ARG A 391 -17.53 5.72 1.71
CA ARG A 391 -17.89 5.72 3.14
C ARG A 391 -19.03 6.70 3.45
N PHE A 392 -19.02 7.87 2.84
CA PHE A 392 -20.15 8.80 2.94
C PHE A 392 -21.42 8.21 2.33
N LEU A 393 -21.34 7.53 1.18
CA LEU A 393 -22.50 6.86 0.58
C LEU A 393 -23.02 5.71 1.45
N ASP A 394 -22.14 4.91 2.03
CA ASP A 394 -22.50 3.82 2.94
C ASP A 394 -23.17 4.33 4.23
N ALA A 395 -22.88 5.59 4.60
CA ALA A 395 -23.49 6.29 5.73
C ALA A 395 -24.75 7.09 5.38
N ASP A 396 -25.28 6.90 4.16
CA ASP A 396 -26.44 7.64 3.61
C ASP A 396 -26.23 9.17 3.54
N GLN A 397 -25.00 9.58 3.19
CA GLN A 397 -24.59 10.99 3.04
C GLN A 397 -24.14 11.30 1.60
N PRO A 398 -25.03 11.18 0.59
CA PRO A 398 -24.63 11.33 -0.81
C PRO A 398 -24.25 12.77 -1.19
N LYS A 399 -24.74 13.80 -0.47
CA LYS A 399 -24.37 15.20 -0.71
C LYS A 399 -22.92 15.47 -0.28
N GLU A 400 -22.52 14.95 0.86
CA GLU A 400 -21.18 15.02 1.43
C GLU A 400 -20.20 14.23 0.56
N ALA A 401 -20.59 13.03 0.11
CA ALA A 401 -19.84 12.24 -0.87
C ALA A 401 -19.57 13.02 -2.15
N LEU A 402 -20.59 13.70 -2.69
CA LEU A 402 -20.47 14.53 -3.88
C LEU A 402 -19.55 15.73 -3.63
N ALA A 403 -19.74 16.43 -2.51
CA ALA A 403 -18.93 17.60 -2.16
C ALA A 403 -17.45 17.25 -2.01
N TYR A 404 -17.15 16.11 -1.38
CA TYR A 404 -15.80 15.60 -1.24
C TYR A 404 -15.12 15.33 -2.59
N LEU A 405 -15.79 14.59 -3.48
CA LEU A 405 -15.28 14.31 -4.83
C LEU A 405 -15.14 15.58 -5.68
N GLN A 406 -16.03 16.54 -5.55
CA GLN A 406 -15.93 17.81 -6.24
C GLN A 406 -14.73 18.63 -5.76
N ASN A 407 -14.49 18.68 -4.44
CA ASN A 407 -13.30 19.31 -3.87
C ASN A 407 -12.02 18.67 -4.40
N PHE A 408 -11.94 17.33 -4.37
CA PHE A 408 -10.80 16.60 -4.93
C PHE A 408 -10.62 16.90 -6.42
N ASN A 409 -11.68 16.81 -7.22
CA ASN A 409 -11.62 17.04 -8.66
C ASN A 409 -11.24 18.49 -9.05
N ASN A 410 -11.49 19.47 -8.18
CA ASN A 410 -11.06 20.85 -8.39
C ASN A 410 -9.54 20.99 -8.23
N ARG A 411 -8.94 20.20 -7.35
CA ARG A 411 -7.48 20.19 -7.10
C ARG A 411 -6.75 19.28 -8.08
N TYR A 412 -7.28 18.10 -8.31
CA TYR A 412 -6.73 17.06 -9.18
C TYR A 412 -7.69 16.78 -10.35
N PRO A 413 -7.77 17.69 -11.32
CA PRO A 413 -8.67 17.53 -12.45
C PRO A 413 -8.19 16.38 -13.35
N ASN A 414 -9.13 15.78 -14.06
CA ASN A 414 -8.92 14.76 -15.11
C ASN A 414 -8.86 13.29 -14.67
N ASP A 415 -9.21 12.96 -13.44
CA ASP A 415 -9.43 11.56 -13.07
C ASP A 415 -10.80 11.08 -13.62
N PRO A 416 -10.82 10.16 -14.60
CA PRO A 416 -12.06 9.72 -15.24
C PRO A 416 -12.97 8.95 -14.29
N ASP A 417 -12.41 8.22 -13.32
CA ASP A 417 -13.19 7.43 -12.36
C ASP A 417 -13.86 8.32 -11.31
N VAL A 418 -13.15 9.36 -10.86
CA VAL A 418 -13.72 10.38 -9.97
C VAL A 418 -14.89 11.09 -10.67
N MET A 419 -14.71 11.49 -11.92
CA MET A 419 -15.78 12.12 -12.70
C MET A 419 -16.98 11.20 -12.91
N ARG A 420 -16.74 9.94 -13.23
CA ARG A 420 -17.81 8.92 -13.36
C ARG A 420 -18.61 8.81 -12.06
N MET A 421 -17.92 8.74 -10.93
CA MET A 421 -18.57 8.64 -9.63
C MET A 421 -19.38 9.90 -9.27
N ILE A 422 -18.86 11.10 -9.55
CA ILE A 422 -19.60 12.36 -9.41
C ILE A 422 -20.91 12.32 -10.22
N MET A 423 -20.88 11.83 -11.44
CA MET A 423 -22.06 11.73 -12.28
C MET A 423 -23.09 10.73 -11.75
N ILE A 424 -22.63 9.57 -11.27
CA ILE A 424 -23.50 8.55 -10.66
C ILE A 424 -24.22 9.14 -9.44
N ILE A 425 -23.49 9.82 -8.56
CA ILE A 425 -24.06 10.42 -7.35
C ILE A 425 -25.05 11.54 -7.70
N LYS A 426 -24.70 12.42 -8.64
CA LYS A 426 -25.63 13.45 -9.12
C LYS A 426 -26.91 12.86 -9.69
N GLY A 427 -26.80 11.80 -10.49
CA GLY A 427 -27.97 11.08 -11.02
C GLY A 427 -28.84 10.49 -9.92
N GLY A 428 -28.23 9.89 -8.89
CA GLY A 428 -28.96 9.35 -7.72
C GLY A 428 -29.66 10.43 -6.89
N LEU A 429 -29.10 11.64 -6.85
CA LEU A 429 -29.70 12.79 -6.17
C LEU A 429 -30.74 13.54 -7.02
N GLY A 430 -31.04 13.09 -8.23
CA GLY A 430 -31.93 13.80 -9.15
C GLY A 430 -31.37 15.17 -9.61
N MET A 431 -30.08 15.41 -9.41
CA MET A 431 -29.43 16.66 -9.82
C MET A 431 -29.22 16.68 -11.33
N PRO A 432 -29.40 17.83 -11.99
CA PRO A 432 -29.18 17.92 -13.43
C PRO A 432 -27.72 17.61 -13.77
N ILE A 433 -27.52 16.61 -14.61
CA ILE A 433 -26.25 16.37 -15.26
C ILE A 433 -26.28 17.19 -16.55
N ASP A 434 -25.41 18.17 -16.66
CA ASP A 434 -25.36 18.99 -17.85
C ASP A 434 -25.03 18.15 -19.10
N GLU A 435 -25.55 18.56 -20.23
CA GLU A 435 -25.44 17.78 -21.47
C GLU A 435 -23.98 17.66 -21.96
N ALA A 436 -23.15 18.66 -21.68
CA ALA A 436 -21.72 18.61 -21.98
C ALA A 436 -21.02 17.48 -21.21
N SER A 437 -21.32 17.34 -19.92
CA SER A 437 -20.80 16.25 -19.06
C SER A 437 -21.23 14.87 -19.55
N LYS A 438 -22.51 14.71 -19.98
CA LYS A 438 -22.99 13.44 -20.54
C LYS A 438 -22.25 13.08 -21.83
N MET A 439 -22.11 14.05 -22.74
CA MET A 439 -21.41 13.82 -24.01
C MET A 439 -19.93 13.52 -23.78
N LEU A 440 -19.28 14.24 -22.86
CA LEU A 440 -17.89 14.00 -22.47
C LEU A 440 -17.71 12.59 -21.90
N ALA A 441 -18.60 12.15 -21.01
CA ALA A 441 -18.53 10.81 -20.44
C ALA A 441 -18.69 9.71 -21.48
N THR A 442 -19.57 9.90 -22.46
CA THR A 442 -19.72 8.96 -23.57
C THR A 442 -18.44 8.89 -24.40
N ALA A 443 -17.81 10.04 -24.72
CA ALA A 443 -16.55 10.07 -25.44
C ALA A 443 -15.40 9.42 -24.65
N ASN A 444 -15.34 9.63 -23.33
CA ASN A 444 -14.37 8.97 -22.46
C ASN A 444 -14.58 7.44 -22.43
N ALA A 445 -15.83 6.95 -22.40
CA ALA A 445 -16.12 5.52 -22.43
C ALA A 445 -15.59 4.86 -23.73
N TYR A 446 -15.71 5.52 -24.87
CA TYR A 446 -15.12 5.03 -26.12
C TYR A 446 -13.59 5.01 -26.05
N ARG A 447 -12.95 6.04 -25.51
CA ARG A 447 -11.49 6.06 -25.31
C ARG A 447 -11.04 4.90 -24.42
N ASP A 448 -11.72 4.69 -23.28
CA ASP A 448 -11.36 3.67 -22.29
C ASP A 448 -11.61 2.24 -22.81
N SER A 449 -12.52 2.07 -23.78
CA SER A 449 -12.72 0.81 -24.49
C SER A 449 -11.75 0.58 -25.67
N GLY A 450 -10.85 1.55 -25.95
CA GLY A 450 -9.91 1.49 -27.05
C GLY A 450 -10.48 1.91 -28.41
N ASP A 451 -11.75 2.35 -28.48
CA ASP A 451 -12.36 2.87 -29.70
C ASP A 451 -12.00 4.36 -29.91
N THR A 452 -10.73 4.59 -30.26
CA THR A 452 -10.16 5.93 -30.41
C THR A 452 -10.91 6.77 -31.44
N ARG A 453 -11.41 6.17 -32.53
CA ARG A 453 -12.13 6.93 -33.59
C ARG A 453 -13.45 7.48 -33.08
N ARG A 454 -14.26 6.66 -32.39
CA ARG A 454 -15.52 7.14 -31.78
C ARG A 454 -15.27 8.12 -30.63
N ALA A 455 -14.17 7.96 -29.88
CA ALA A 455 -13.77 8.93 -28.86
C ALA A 455 -13.50 10.32 -29.47
N ILE A 456 -12.73 10.39 -30.57
CA ILE A 456 -12.45 11.64 -31.29
C ILE A 456 -13.73 12.30 -31.76
N GLU A 457 -14.63 11.53 -32.39
CA GLU A 457 -15.93 12.05 -32.85
C GLU A 457 -16.76 12.58 -31.69
N GLY A 458 -16.81 11.86 -30.57
CA GLY A 458 -17.48 12.26 -29.34
C GLY A 458 -16.93 13.57 -28.79
N TYR A 459 -15.62 13.71 -28.68
CA TYR A 459 -15.00 14.96 -28.23
C TYR A 459 -15.26 16.13 -29.18
N LYS A 460 -15.14 15.93 -30.48
CA LYS A 460 -15.45 16.94 -31.48
C LYS A 460 -16.90 17.40 -31.40
N LYS A 461 -17.83 16.46 -31.27
CA LYS A 461 -19.25 16.75 -31.08
C LYS A 461 -19.51 17.51 -29.80
N THR A 462 -18.82 17.16 -28.72
CA THR A 462 -18.90 17.87 -27.44
C THR A 462 -18.43 19.31 -27.59
N LEU A 463 -17.28 19.54 -28.24
CA LEU A 463 -16.70 20.86 -28.43
C LEU A 463 -17.48 21.74 -29.42
N SER A 464 -18.11 21.16 -30.44
CA SER A 464 -18.96 21.91 -31.38
C SER A 464 -20.21 22.48 -30.67
N ARG A 465 -20.78 21.75 -29.70
CA ARG A 465 -21.98 22.17 -28.97
C ARG A 465 -21.63 22.96 -27.70
N PHE A 466 -20.54 22.61 -27.06
CA PHE A 466 -20.05 23.18 -25.79
C PHE A 466 -18.58 23.58 -25.88
N PRO A 467 -18.24 24.67 -26.58
CA PRO A 467 -16.87 25.06 -26.91
C PRO A 467 -15.97 25.32 -25.68
N LYS A 468 -16.56 25.55 -24.48
CA LYS A 468 -15.85 25.81 -23.23
C LYS A 468 -15.54 24.54 -22.43
N THR A 469 -15.81 23.34 -22.95
CA THR A 469 -15.54 22.08 -22.28
C THR A 469 -14.04 21.76 -22.35
N LEU A 470 -13.25 22.31 -21.42
CA LEU A 470 -11.78 22.22 -21.41
C LEU A 470 -11.29 20.77 -21.46
N LYS A 471 -11.97 19.86 -20.74
CA LYS A 471 -11.62 18.44 -20.71
C LYS A 471 -11.80 17.73 -22.05
N ALA A 472 -12.82 18.07 -22.80
CA ALA A 472 -12.99 17.53 -24.16
C ALA A 472 -11.87 18.01 -25.08
N ALA A 473 -11.47 19.29 -24.96
CA ALA A 473 -10.36 19.86 -25.72
C ALA A 473 -9.03 19.21 -25.34
N TYR A 474 -8.79 19.00 -24.05
CA TYR A 474 -7.59 18.33 -23.55
C TYR A 474 -7.47 16.90 -24.07
N ASN A 475 -8.52 16.07 -23.84
CA ASN A 475 -8.50 14.67 -24.26
C ASN A 475 -8.38 14.52 -25.78
N LEU A 476 -9.06 15.36 -26.53
CA LEU A 476 -8.94 15.38 -28.00
C LEU A 476 -7.51 15.74 -28.44
N ALA A 477 -6.96 16.82 -27.88
CA ALA A 477 -5.61 17.26 -28.23
C ALA A 477 -4.55 16.20 -27.88
N TYR A 478 -4.70 15.54 -26.73
CA TYR A 478 -3.79 14.49 -26.31
C TYR A 478 -3.78 13.30 -27.26
N ILE A 479 -4.96 12.79 -27.65
CA ILE A 479 -5.08 11.71 -28.63
C ILE A 479 -4.46 12.13 -29.96
N LEU A 480 -4.82 13.32 -30.47
CA LEU A 480 -4.33 13.81 -31.75
C LEU A 480 -2.82 14.08 -31.79
N ALA A 481 -2.18 14.30 -30.62
CA ALA A 481 -0.74 14.51 -30.51
C ALA A 481 0.05 13.21 -30.29
N ALA A 482 -0.45 12.27 -29.48
CA ALA A 482 0.34 11.21 -28.91
C ALA A 482 -0.17 9.78 -29.15
N ASP A 483 -1.29 9.57 -29.87
CA ASP A 483 -1.80 8.21 -30.12
C ASP A 483 -0.74 7.37 -30.85
N LYS A 484 -0.63 6.08 -30.44
CA LYS A 484 0.30 5.12 -31.07
C LYS A 484 -0.03 4.86 -32.54
N ASP A 485 -1.31 4.94 -32.95
CA ASP A 485 -1.72 4.88 -34.36
C ASP A 485 -1.44 6.21 -35.07
N SER A 486 -0.43 6.23 -35.93
CA SER A 486 -0.04 7.42 -36.68
C SER A 486 -1.14 7.96 -37.59
N THR A 487 -2.11 7.11 -37.99
CA THR A 487 -3.24 7.53 -38.86
C THR A 487 -4.26 8.39 -38.09
N VAL A 488 -4.29 8.28 -36.79
CA VAL A 488 -5.16 9.05 -35.91
C VAL A 488 -4.56 10.41 -35.56
N ARG A 489 -3.23 10.51 -35.56
CA ARG A 489 -2.52 11.73 -35.15
C ARG A 489 -2.74 12.89 -36.10
N LYS A 490 -3.04 14.07 -35.54
CA LYS A 490 -3.19 15.36 -36.25
C LYS A 490 -2.47 16.45 -35.45
N PRO A 491 -1.12 16.51 -35.54
CA PRO A 491 -0.31 17.37 -34.68
C PRO A 491 -0.69 18.85 -34.71
N GLN A 492 -1.03 19.39 -35.87
CA GLN A 492 -1.41 20.80 -36.02
C GLN A 492 -2.74 21.12 -35.29
N GLU A 493 -3.74 20.21 -35.41
CA GLU A 493 -5.02 20.36 -34.71
C GLU A 493 -4.81 20.26 -33.20
N ALA A 494 -3.99 19.29 -32.75
CA ALA A 494 -3.61 19.12 -31.33
C ALA A 494 -2.95 20.38 -30.78
N ARG A 495 -1.98 20.94 -31.50
CA ARG A 495 -1.28 22.17 -31.12
C ARG A 495 -2.23 23.36 -30.97
N ALA A 496 -3.15 23.53 -31.88
CA ALA A 496 -4.14 24.63 -31.82
C ALA A 496 -5.03 24.51 -30.57
N LEU A 497 -5.51 23.29 -30.24
CA LEU A 497 -6.30 23.02 -29.04
C LEU A 497 -5.50 23.26 -27.77
N ALA A 498 -4.27 22.75 -27.70
CA ALA A 498 -3.41 22.91 -26.54
C ALA A 498 -3.04 24.37 -26.27
N LYS A 499 -2.69 25.15 -27.32
CA LYS A 499 -2.48 26.60 -27.18
C LYS A 499 -3.68 27.34 -26.62
N ARG A 500 -4.88 27.00 -27.12
CA ARG A 500 -6.12 27.58 -26.58
C ARG A 500 -6.31 27.29 -25.10
N LEU A 501 -6.03 26.06 -24.66
CA LEU A 501 -6.13 25.67 -23.23
C LEU A 501 -5.13 26.45 -22.37
N CYS A 502 -3.89 26.61 -22.82
CA CYS A 502 -2.88 27.39 -22.13
C CYS A 502 -3.30 28.85 -21.97
N LEU A 503 -3.82 29.47 -23.02
CA LEU A 503 -4.30 30.87 -22.99
C LEU A 503 -5.46 31.04 -22.00
N MET A 504 -6.39 30.08 -21.92
CA MET A 504 -7.53 30.13 -21.00
C MET A 504 -7.13 30.05 -19.53
N THR A 505 -5.93 29.57 -19.22
CA THR A 505 -5.38 29.46 -17.87
C THR A 505 -4.18 30.40 -17.62
N ASN A 506 -4.00 31.39 -18.49
CA ASN A 506 -2.87 32.33 -18.42
C ASN A 506 -1.50 31.63 -18.31
N ASN A 507 -1.34 30.47 -18.95
CA ASN A 507 -0.15 29.61 -18.93
C ASN A 507 0.28 29.17 -17.52
N LYS A 508 -0.65 29.07 -16.56
CA LYS A 508 -0.36 28.66 -15.17
C LYS A 508 -0.72 27.20 -14.85
N ASN A 509 -1.34 26.51 -15.81
CA ASN A 509 -1.72 25.10 -15.59
C ASN A 509 -0.66 24.17 -16.16
N PRO A 510 0.10 23.40 -15.34
CA PRO A 510 1.17 22.54 -15.80
C PRO A 510 0.69 21.45 -16.76
N TYR A 511 -0.50 20.90 -16.58
CA TYR A 511 -1.07 19.87 -17.44
C TYR A 511 -1.32 20.38 -18.87
N TYR A 512 -1.72 21.64 -19.01
CA TYR A 512 -1.96 22.23 -20.34
C TYR A 512 -0.67 22.65 -21.02
N LEU A 513 0.32 23.11 -20.26
CA LEU A 513 1.68 23.37 -20.78
C LEU A 513 2.33 22.07 -21.24
N ASP A 514 2.23 21.02 -20.47
CA ASP A 514 2.79 19.72 -20.83
C ASP A 514 2.10 19.15 -22.10
N LEU A 515 0.77 19.23 -22.17
CA LEU A 515 0.04 18.88 -23.39
C LEU A 515 0.51 19.69 -24.61
N LEU A 516 0.77 20.99 -24.42
CA LEU A 516 1.29 21.83 -25.48
C LEU A 516 2.69 21.39 -25.91
N SER A 517 3.54 20.99 -24.96
CA SER A 517 4.87 20.45 -25.27
C SER A 517 4.80 19.17 -26.11
N ILE A 518 3.87 18.25 -25.75
CA ILE A 518 3.60 17.03 -26.50
C ILE A 518 3.18 17.36 -27.93
N ALA A 519 2.27 18.32 -28.08
CA ALA A 519 1.77 18.73 -29.40
C ALA A 519 2.84 19.45 -30.27
N GLU A 520 3.69 20.30 -29.68
CA GLU A 520 4.81 20.92 -30.37
C GLU A 520 5.87 19.89 -30.80
N ALA A 521 6.21 18.92 -29.91
CA ALA A 521 7.12 17.83 -30.27
C ALA A 521 6.55 16.95 -31.38
N SER A 522 5.26 16.68 -31.38
CA SER A 522 4.56 15.95 -32.45
C SER A 522 4.56 16.71 -33.78
N CYS A 523 4.67 18.04 -33.74
CA CYS A 523 4.88 18.91 -34.94
C CYS A 523 6.36 18.98 -35.37
N GLY A 524 7.30 18.36 -34.65
CA GLY A 524 8.74 18.45 -34.92
C GLY A 524 9.42 19.68 -34.28
N ASN A 525 8.72 20.47 -33.49
CA ASN A 525 9.22 21.71 -32.89
C ASN A 525 9.89 21.40 -31.52
N PHE A 526 10.95 20.60 -31.52
CA PHE A 526 11.54 20.06 -30.29
C PHE A 526 12.10 21.14 -29.35
N ASP A 527 12.75 22.18 -29.85
CA ASP A 527 13.30 23.25 -29.02
C ASP A 527 12.20 24.01 -28.28
N ILE A 528 11.07 24.25 -28.91
CA ILE A 528 9.89 24.85 -28.29
C ILE A 528 9.29 23.89 -27.24
N ALA A 529 9.21 22.60 -27.56
CA ALA A 529 8.70 21.58 -26.64
C ALA A 529 9.55 21.46 -25.38
N VAL A 530 10.89 21.50 -25.50
CA VAL A 530 11.83 21.52 -24.36
C VAL A 530 11.58 22.74 -23.46
N SER A 531 11.43 23.93 -24.04
CA SER A 531 11.15 25.15 -23.26
C SER A 531 9.84 25.02 -22.49
N ILE A 532 8.77 24.61 -23.15
CA ILE A 532 7.42 24.54 -22.56
C ILE A 532 7.33 23.46 -21.48
N VAL A 533 7.90 22.26 -21.70
CA VAL A 533 7.87 21.20 -20.70
C VAL A 533 8.73 21.56 -19.48
N SER A 534 9.83 22.30 -19.68
CA SER A 534 10.64 22.82 -18.56
C SER A 534 9.86 23.81 -17.69
N ASP A 535 8.99 24.60 -18.28
CA ASP A 535 8.11 25.49 -17.53
C ASP A 535 6.98 24.71 -16.83
N ALA A 536 6.44 23.67 -17.44
CA ALA A 536 5.47 22.79 -16.80
C ALA A 536 6.07 22.07 -15.59
N ILE A 537 7.31 21.58 -15.69
CA ILE A 537 8.05 20.90 -14.61
C ILE A 537 8.15 21.79 -13.36
N LYS A 538 8.39 23.09 -13.51
CA LYS A 538 8.46 24.04 -12.39
C LYS A 538 7.12 24.24 -11.65
N LEU A 539 6.02 23.90 -12.30
CA LEU A 539 4.66 24.13 -11.80
C LEU A 539 3.97 22.84 -11.32
N TYR A 540 4.58 21.67 -11.56
CA TYR A 540 4.03 20.41 -11.05
C TYR A 540 4.30 20.23 -9.56
N GLU A 541 3.24 20.01 -8.82
CA GLU A 541 3.25 19.67 -7.39
C GLU A 541 3.18 18.14 -7.16
N ASN A 542 2.85 17.38 -8.21
CA ASN A 542 2.68 15.93 -8.15
C ASN A 542 3.86 15.21 -8.80
N ASP A 543 4.55 14.36 -8.04
CA ASP A 543 5.75 13.64 -8.46
C ASP A 543 5.56 12.69 -9.64
N ILE A 544 4.40 12.07 -9.77
CA ILE A 544 4.12 11.13 -10.88
C ILE A 544 4.10 11.90 -12.20
N GLU A 545 3.42 13.04 -12.20
CA GLU A 545 3.31 13.90 -13.37
C GLU A 545 4.63 14.62 -13.65
N LEU A 546 5.35 15.03 -12.60
CA LEU A 546 6.68 15.60 -12.68
C LEU A 546 7.65 14.63 -13.37
N LYS A 547 7.77 13.40 -12.88
CA LYS A 547 8.63 12.36 -13.50
C LYS A 547 8.24 12.07 -14.95
N SER A 548 6.94 12.04 -15.23
CA SER A 548 6.44 11.85 -16.59
C SER A 548 6.83 13.00 -17.52
N ALA A 549 6.82 14.24 -17.01
CA ALA A 549 7.27 15.41 -17.75
C ALA A 549 8.79 15.43 -17.95
N GLU A 550 9.57 15.01 -16.95
CA GLU A 550 11.03 14.86 -17.04
C GLU A 550 11.43 13.83 -18.10
N LEU A 551 10.74 12.69 -18.16
CA LEU A 551 10.96 11.69 -19.21
C LEU A 551 10.66 12.27 -20.60
N ARG A 552 9.62 13.06 -20.76
CA ARG A 552 9.32 13.76 -22.01
C ARG A 552 10.39 14.78 -22.37
N LEU A 553 10.89 15.52 -21.37
CA LEU A 553 12.00 16.46 -21.57
C LEU A 553 13.23 15.77 -22.19
N GLU A 554 13.61 14.61 -21.67
CA GLU A 554 14.75 13.86 -22.23
C GLU A 554 14.48 13.33 -23.65
N LEU A 555 13.24 12.90 -23.94
CA LEU A 555 12.83 12.53 -25.29
C LEU A 555 12.98 13.70 -26.26
N TYR A 556 12.52 14.90 -25.87
CA TYR A 556 12.55 16.09 -26.74
C TYR A 556 13.97 16.60 -26.97
N LYS A 557 14.85 16.57 -25.95
CA LYS A 557 16.29 16.83 -26.11
C LYS A 557 16.92 15.87 -27.12
N SER A 558 16.44 14.63 -27.17
CA SER A 558 16.89 13.61 -28.14
C SER A 558 16.16 13.71 -29.50
N LYS A 559 15.37 14.77 -29.74
CA LYS A 559 14.54 14.98 -30.95
C LYS A 559 13.58 13.82 -31.24
N LYS A 560 13.00 13.24 -30.20
CA LYS A 560 11.99 12.18 -30.30
C LYS A 560 10.65 12.69 -29.77
N SER A 561 9.57 12.41 -30.52
CA SER A 561 8.21 12.69 -30.04
C SER A 561 7.75 11.65 -29.04
N PHE A 562 6.94 12.08 -28.07
CA PHE A 562 6.25 11.18 -27.16
C PHE A 562 5.07 10.52 -27.89
N THR A 563 4.91 9.20 -27.69
CA THR A 563 3.73 8.41 -28.12
C THR A 563 3.26 7.54 -26.96
N GLN A 564 1.96 7.40 -26.85
CA GLN A 564 1.31 6.64 -25.76
C GLN A 564 1.42 5.13 -25.99
#